data_b3da12748d138250c58cb53439c43182
#
_entry.id   b3da12748d138250c58cb53439c43182
#
_cell.length_a   1.000
_cell.length_b   1.000
_cell.length_c   1.000
_cell.angle_alpha   90.00
_cell.angle_beta   90.00
_cell.angle_gamma   90.00
#
_symmetry.space_group_name_H-M   'P 1'
#
loop_
_entity.id
_entity.type
_entity.pdbx_description
1 polymer ?
#
loop_
_entity_poly.entity_id
_entity_poly.type
_entity_poly.pdbx_seq_one_letter_code
_entity_poly.pdbx_strand_id
1 'polypeptide(L)'
;MKAAIIGGTGHSIPDYLENASEISVMTPFGNPVPVIYRGKLFGTEIYHLARNGKDQNPSPAKINYRANMYALKQLGCEIVLATGICGSLQEEICPGEVIVFDQFIDMTRQPVTGILEELNPRESNYVSMAEPFSEELRNHLIESAIVQGITIHTKGIVISIDGLRSSSRAESNLYRSWKADAINMTTAPEVILANELGMAYAAVSLCTAYDSWRIGEIPPDPDEKVTLVKENHNRINRLLIYALRKIHE
;
A
#
# COMPACT_ATOMS: atom_id res chain seq x y z
N MET A 1 -2.00 -18.85 9.51
CA MET A 1 -2.55 -17.62 8.90
C MET A 1 -1.70 -17.26 7.68
N LYS A 2 -2.31 -17.08 6.51
CA LYS A 2 -1.58 -16.73 5.29
C LYS A 2 -1.49 -15.21 5.12
N ALA A 3 -0.31 -14.74 4.74
CA ALA A 3 -0.06 -13.33 4.58
C ALA A 3 0.39 -12.99 3.15
N ALA A 4 0.06 -11.79 2.72
CA ALA A 4 0.53 -11.22 1.47
C ALA A 4 1.23 -9.88 1.69
N ILE A 5 2.21 -9.61 0.85
CA ILE A 5 2.78 -8.26 0.68
C ILE A 5 2.31 -7.72 -0.67
N ILE A 6 1.85 -6.48 -0.69
CA ILE A 6 1.65 -5.73 -1.92
C ILE A 6 2.82 -4.78 -2.10
N GLY A 7 3.70 -5.10 -3.05
CA GLY A 7 4.86 -4.31 -3.41
C GLY A 7 4.49 -3.15 -4.32
N GLY A 8 4.68 -1.92 -3.84
CA GLY A 8 4.52 -0.70 -4.64
C GLY A 8 5.79 -0.34 -5.43
N THR A 9 5.94 0.94 -5.76
CA THR A 9 7.09 1.46 -6.49
C THR A 9 8.41 1.06 -5.80
N GLY A 10 9.30 0.43 -6.54
CA GLY A 10 10.59 -0.06 -6.03
C GLY A 10 10.54 -1.42 -5.32
N HIS A 11 9.36 -1.99 -5.10
CA HIS A 11 9.15 -3.24 -4.38
C HIS A 11 8.38 -4.28 -5.22
N SER A 12 8.69 -4.40 -6.51
CA SER A 12 8.02 -5.35 -7.41
C SER A 12 8.61 -6.76 -7.38
N ILE A 13 9.84 -6.91 -6.90
CA ILE A 13 10.55 -8.20 -6.84
C ILE A 13 10.77 -8.57 -5.37
N PRO A 14 10.31 -9.74 -4.93
CA PRO A 14 10.46 -10.19 -3.55
C PRO A 14 11.82 -10.87 -3.33
N ASP A 15 12.89 -10.11 -3.28
CA ASP A 15 14.27 -10.58 -3.05
C ASP A 15 14.48 -11.20 -1.66
N TYR A 16 13.50 -11.05 -0.78
CA TYR A 16 13.48 -11.61 0.58
C TYR A 16 12.77 -12.98 0.69
N LEU A 17 12.12 -13.46 -0.38
CA LEU A 17 11.42 -14.74 -0.36
C LEU A 17 12.32 -15.90 -0.82
N GLU A 18 12.37 -16.94 -0.01
CA GLU A 18 13.03 -18.21 -0.38
C GLU A 18 12.17 -18.96 -1.40
N ASN A 19 12.82 -19.50 -2.44
CA ASN A 19 12.20 -20.29 -3.49
C ASN A 19 11.00 -19.57 -4.16
N ALA A 20 11.14 -18.27 -4.36
CA ALA A 20 10.11 -17.47 -5.00
C ALA A 20 9.81 -17.97 -6.42
N SER A 21 8.54 -18.21 -6.70
CA SER A 21 8.03 -18.61 -8.02
C SER A 21 6.84 -17.77 -8.41
N GLU A 22 6.73 -17.46 -9.69
CA GLU A 22 5.58 -16.75 -10.22
C GLU A 22 4.38 -17.69 -10.32
N ILE A 23 3.23 -17.19 -9.90
CA ILE A 23 1.96 -17.88 -10.04
C ILE A 23 0.94 -17.00 -10.75
N SER A 24 0.06 -17.63 -11.51
CA SER A 24 -1.06 -16.96 -12.16
C SER A 24 -2.36 -17.36 -11.45
N VAL A 25 -3.19 -16.36 -11.18
CA VAL A 25 -4.51 -16.55 -10.57
C VAL A 25 -5.53 -15.90 -11.48
N MET A 26 -6.53 -16.67 -11.90
CA MET A 26 -7.67 -16.12 -12.65
C MET A 26 -8.75 -15.65 -11.68
N THR A 27 -9.32 -14.48 -11.94
CA THR A 27 -10.40 -13.94 -11.14
C THR A 27 -11.61 -13.56 -12.00
N PRO A 28 -12.82 -13.47 -11.41
CA PRO A 28 -14.01 -12.96 -12.11
C PRO A 28 -13.84 -11.53 -12.63
N PHE A 29 -12.91 -10.77 -12.05
CA PHE A 29 -12.62 -9.38 -12.40
C PHE A 29 -11.50 -9.23 -13.44
N GLY A 30 -11.14 -10.31 -14.10
CA GLY A 30 -10.00 -10.41 -15.00
C GLY A 30 -8.71 -10.84 -14.29
N ASN A 31 -7.60 -10.73 -14.99
CA ASN A 31 -6.32 -11.08 -14.40
C ASN A 31 -5.88 -10.01 -13.41
N PRO A 32 -5.35 -10.41 -12.23
CA PRO A 32 -4.58 -9.48 -11.41
C PRO A 32 -3.41 -8.93 -12.22
N VAL A 33 -2.83 -7.83 -11.77
CA VAL A 33 -1.60 -7.32 -12.37
C VAL A 33 -0.58 -8.44 -12.45
N PRO A 34 0.25 -8.50 -13.51
CA PRO A 34 0.72 -9.75 -14.11
C PRO A 34 1.55 -10.67 -13.24
N VAL A 35 1.89 -10.30 -11.99
CA VAL A 35 2.75 -11.20 -11.21
C VAL A 35 2.39 -11.24 -9.74
N ILE A 36 1.99 -12.44 -9.30
CA ILE A 36 2.01 -12.82 -7.90
C ILE A 36 3.16 -13.81 -7.72
N TYR A 37 4.03 -13.56 -6.77
CA TYR A 37 5.06 -14.50 -6.36
C TYR A 37 4.57 -15.29 -5.15
N ARG A 38 4.88 -16.57 -5.14
CA ARG A 38 4.72 -17.46 -3.99
C ARG A 38 6.11 -17.90 -3.54
N GLY A 39 6.40 -17.76 -2.27
CA GLY A 39 7.66 -18.18 -1.68
C GLY A 39 7.54 -18.45 -0.20
N LYS A 40 8.66 -18.61 0.49
CA LYS A 40 8.70 -18.80 1.94
C LYS A 40 9.48 -17.69 2.63
N LEU A 41 9.05 -17.34 3.82
CA LEU A 41 9.77 -16.49 4.74
C LEU A 41 9.69 -17.12 6.13
N PHE A 42 10.84 -17.43 6.74
CA PHE A 42 10.93 -18.17 8.01
C PHE A 42 10.12 -19.48 8.01
N GLY A 43 10.12 -20.20 6.87
CA GLY A 43 9.38 -21.46 6.69
C GLY A 43 7.87 -21.28 6.41
N THR A 44 7.32 -20.09 6.55
CA THR A 44 5.90 -19.77 6.27
C THR A 44 5.70 -19.36 4.82
N GLU A 45 4.61 -19.85 4.22
CA GLU A 45 4.22 -19.47 2.86
C GLU A 45 3.72 -18.02 2.83
N ILE A 46 4.34 -17.20 2.00
CA ILE A 46 4.02 -15.78 1.79
C ILE A 46 3.75 -15.56 0.30
N TYR A 47 2.78 -14.70 0.03
CA TYR A 47 2.51 -14.20 -1.31
C TYR A 47 3.00 -12.77 -1.45
N HIS A 48 3.57 -12.45 -2.61
CA HIS A 48 3.96 -11.09 -2.94
C HIS A 48 3.30 -10.68 -4.25
N LEU A 49 2.47 -9.65 -4.20
CA LEU A 49 1.82 -9.07 -5.37
C LEU A 49 2.56 -7.81 -5.79
N ALA A 50 3.15 -7.82 -6.99
CA ALA A 50 3.74 -6.63 -7.58
C ALA A 50 2.64 -5.71 -8.11
N ARG A 51 2.21 -4.71 -7.31
CA ARG A 51 1.08 -3.82 -7.66
C ARG A 51 1.16 -3.25 -9.06
N ASN A 52 2.33 -2.82 -9.46
CA ASN A 52 2.58 -2.17 -10.75
C ASN A 52 3.18 -3.13 -11.80
N GLY A 53 3.12 -4.45 -11.58
CA GLY A 53 3.80 -5.42 -12.42
C GLY A 53 5.33 -5.40 -12.29
N LYS A 54 6.01 -6.34 -12.95
CA LYS A 54 7.48 -6.42 -12.95
C LYS A 54 8.16 -5.15 -13.46
N ASP A 55 7.62 -4.62 -14.54
CA ASP A 55 8.19 -3.46 -15.25
C ASP A 55 7.69 -2.13 -14.71
N GLN A 56 6.94 -2.14 -13.59
CA GLN A 56 6.32 -0.98 -12.96
C GLN A 56 5.49 -0.11 -13.93
N ASN A 57 4.88 -0.74 -14.91
CA ASN A 57 4.36 -0.10 -16.10
C ASN A 57 2.85 0.25 -16.11
N PRO A 58 1.94 -0.31 -15.31
CA PRO A 58 0.61 0.26 -15.24
C PRO A 58 0.60 1.51 -14.36
N SER A 59 0.08 2.58 -14.95
CA SER A 59 -0.36 3.75 -14.20
C SER A 59 -1.29 3.32 -13.05
N PRO A 60 -1.24 3.97 -11.88
CA PRO A 60 -2.18 3.68 -10.78
C PRO A 60 -3.65 3.63 -11.21
N ALA A 61 -4.05 4.44 -12.17
CA ALA A 61 -5.38 4.43 -12.75
C ALA A 61 -5.72 3.19 -13.59
N LYS A 62 -4.73 2.37 -13.96
CA LYS A 62 -4.91 1.14 -14.74
C LYS A 62 -4.74 -0.13 -13.92
N ILE A 63 -4.45 0.00 -12.62
CA ILE A 63 -4.33 -1.15 -11.72
C ILE A 63 -5.71 -1.77 -11.54
N ASN A 64 -5.78 -3.08 -11.74
CA ASN A 64 -7.00 -3.84 -11.47
C ASN A 64 -7.05 -4.22 -9.99
N TYR A 65 -7.40 -3.27 -9.13
CA TYR A 65 -7.45 -3.47 -7.67
C TYR A 65 -8.40 -4.61 -7.27
N ARG A 66 -9.55 -4.74 -7.96
CA ARG A 66 -10.53 -5.80 -7.67
C ARG A 66 -9.92 -7.19 -7.93
N ALA A 67 -9.29 -7.37 -9.09
CA ALA A 67 -8.62 -8.63 -9.42
C ALA A 67 -7.46 -8.92 -8.45
N ASN A 68 -6.66 -7.90 -8.11
CA ASN A 68 -5.53 -8.04 -7.21
C ASN A 68 -5.97 -8.51 -5.81
N MET A 69 -6.91 -7.81 -5.20
CA MET A 69 -7.36 -8.14 -3.84
C MET A 69 -8.13 -9.46 -3.81
N TYR A 70 -8.95 -9.72 -4.82
CA TYR A 70 -9.67 -10.98 -4.92
C TYR A 70 -8.74 -12.19 -5.12
N ALA A 71 -7.68 -12.05 -5.93
CA ALA A 71 -6.68 -13.09 -6.09
C ALA A 71 -5.99 -13.45 -4.76
N LEU A 72 -5.61 -12.46 -3.95
CA LEU A 72 -5.05 -12.70 -2.63
C LEU A 72 -6.05 -13.44 -1.72
N LYS A 73 -7.33 -13.06 -1.76
CA LYS A 73 -8.38 -13.77 -1.03
C LYS A 73 -8.54 -15.21 -1.48
N GLN A 74 -8.54 -15.47 -2.80
CA GLN A 74 -8.61 -16.85 -3.36
C GLN A 74 -7.41 -17.71 -2.92
N LEU A 75 -6.23 -17.12 -2.76
CA LEU A 75 -5.03 -17.79 -2.25
C LEU A 75 -5.12 -18.07 -0.74
N GLY A 76 -6.17 -17.57 -0.09
CA GLY A 76 -6.43 -17.76 1.34
C GLY A 76 -5.66 -16.78 2.22
N CYS A 77 -5.24 -15.63 1.70
CA CYS A 77 -4.62 -14.60 2.50
C CYS A 77 -5.65 -13.99 3.46
N GLU A 78 -5.25 -13.84 4.71
CA GLU A 78 -6.01 -13.22 5.79
C GLU A 78 -5.41 -11.87 6.17
N ILE A 79 -4.13 -11.68 5.83
CA ILE A 79 -3.33 -10.50 6.16
C ILE A 79 -2.70 -9.92 4.89
N VAL A 80 -2.72 -8.60 4.78
CA VAL A 80 -2.08 -7.85 3.71
C VAL A 80 -1.25 -6.71 4.30
N LEU A 81 0.05 -6.73 4.04
CA LEU A 81 0.95 -5.59 4.27
C LEU A 81 1.28 -4.94 2.94
N ALA A 82 0.99 -3.65 2.81
CA ALA A 82 1.22 -2.93 1.56
C ALA A 82 2.33 -1.88 1.70
N THR A 83 3.12 -1.73 0.64
CA THR A 83 4.10 -0.63 0.54
C THR A 83 3.71 0.35 -0.54
N GLY A 84 4.16 1.59 -0.38
CA GLY A 84 3.98 2.63 -1.37
C GLY A 84 4.94 3.80 -1.19
N ILE A 85 4.76 4.77 -2.04
CA ILE A 85 5.35 6.10 -1.90
C ILE A 85 4.23 7.11 -1.71
N CYS A 86 4.52 8.21 -1.05
CA CYS A 86 3.57 9.31 -0.85
C CYS A 86 4.25 10.67 -0.97
N GLY A 87 3.43 11.68 -1.24
CA GLY A 87 3.78 13.08 -1.03
C GLY A 87 3.38 13.50 0.39
N SER A 88 4.17 14.34 1.02
CA SER A 88 3.83 14.90 2.34
C SER A 88 2.93 16.11 2.22
N LEU A 89 1.93 16.16 3.07
CA LEU A 89 1.05 17.30 3.29
C LEU A 89 1.39 18.08 4.57
N GLN A 90 2.42 17.67 5.31
CA GLN A 90 2.82 18.24 6.59
C GLN A 90 4.31 18.61 6.59
N GLU A 91 4.67 19.68 7.32
CA GLU A 91 6.07 20.08 7.44
C GLU A 91 6.93 19.03 8.15
N GLU A 92 6.32 18.30 9.10
CA GLU A 92 6.99 17.35 9.98
C GLU A 92 7.31 16.02 9.30
N ILE A 93 6.65 15.71 8.17
CA ILE A 93 6.87 14.47 7.43
C ILE A 93 7.82 14.74 6.27
N CYS A 94 9.10 14.53 6.52
CA CYS A 94 10.13 14.87 5.55
C CYS A 94 10.33 13.79 4.47
N PRO A 95 10.80 14.17 3.27
CA PRO A 95 11.28 13.20 2.29
C PRO A 95 12.34 12.26 2.89
N GLY A 96 12.22 10.95 2.61
CA GLY A 96 13.05 9.90 3.20
C GLY A 96 12.48 9.30 4.49
N GLU A 97 11.46 9.88 5.09
CA GLU A 97 10.80 9.32 6.26
C GLU A 97 9.66 8.36 5.88
N VAL A 98 9.27 7.55 6.84
CA VAL A 98 8.27 6.50 6.67
C VAL A 98 7.03 6.83 7.48
N ILE A 99 5.84 6.57 6.92
CA ILE A 99 4.56 6.74 7.59
C ILE A 99 3.73 5.47 7.53
N VAL A 100 3.08 5.12 8.64
CA VAL A 100 2.06 4.06 8.73
C VAL A 100 0.69 4.72 8.88
N PHE A 101 -0.22 4.41 7.96
CA PHE A 101 -1.53 5.04 7.94
C PHE A 101 -2.49 4.40 8.95
N ASP A 102 -3.36 5.22 9.54
CA ASP A 102 -4.47 4.79 10.38
C ASP A 102 -5.83 5.23 9.84
N GLN A 103 -5.86 6.22 8.93
CA GLN A 103 -7.07 6.70 8.28
C GLN A 103 -6.83 7.04 6.81
N PHE A 104 -7.89 7.09 6.02
CA PHE A 104 -7.83 7.53 4.64
C PHE A 104 -8.99 8.45 4.25
N ILE A 105 -8.78 9.21 3.19
CA ILE A 105 -9.81 9.96 2.45
C ILE A 105 -9.72 9.52 0.99
N ASP A 106 -10.81 8.99 0.45
CA ASP A 106 -10.86 8.56 -0.93
C ASP A 106 -11.36 9.70 -1.85
N MET A 107 -10.46 10.17 -2.70
CA MET A 107 -10.75 11.14 -3.76
C MET A 107 -10.60 10.52 -5.15
N THR A 108 -10.53 9.19 -5.23
CA THR A 108 -10.52 8.49 -6.52
C THR A 108 -11.91 8.51 -7.14
N ARG A 109 -11.97 8.45 -8.47
CA ARG A 109 -13.22 8.51 -9.22
C ARG A 109 -13.66 7.15 -9.76
N GLN A 110 -12.79 6.16 -9.63
CA GLN A 110 -13.12 4.80 -10.07
C GLN A 110 -13.84 4.08 -8.93
N PRO A 111 -15.04 3.52 -9.18
CA PRO A 111 -15.69 2.68 -8.18
C PRO A 111 -14.86 1.41 -7.99
N VAL A 112 -14.24 1.28 -6.83
CA VAL A 112 -13.41 0.12 -6.49
C VAL A 112 -14.16 -0.87 -5.60
N THR A 113 -15.33 -0.48 -5.13
CA THR A 113 -16.22 -1.25 -4.24
C THR A 113 -17.05 -2.29 -4.98
N GLY A 114 -17.74 -3.16 -4.25
CA GLY A 114 -18.77 -4.01 -4.77
C GLY A 114 -18.32 -5.38 -5.28
N ILE A 115 -17.16 -5.90 -4.83
CA ILE A 115 -16.78 -7.29 -5.14
C ILE A 115 -17.83 -8.26 -4.62
N LEU A 116 -18.22 -8.15 -3.36
CA LEU A 116 -19.22 -9.04 -2.76
C LEU A 116 -20.62 -8.77 -3.31
N GLU A 117 -20.96 -7.51 -3.59
CA GLU A 117 -22.23 -7.16 -4.21
C GLU A 117 -22.38 -7.80 -5.59
N GLU A 118 -21.32 -7.81 -6.41
CA GLU A 118 -21.34 -8.42 -7.73
C GLU A 118 -21.34 -9.95 -7.69
N LEU A 119 -20.55 -10.55 -6.80
CA LEU A 119 -20.43 -12.01 -6.71
C LEU A 119 -21.55 -12.67 -5.92
N ASN A 120 -22.00 -12.03 -4.86
CA ASN A 120 -23.04 -12.55 -3.98
C ASN A 120 -23.89 -11.42 -3.38
N PRO A 121 -24.83 -10.85 -4.15
CA PRO A 121 -25.65 -9.72 -3.73
C PRO A 121 -26.46 -9.96 -2.43
N ARG A 122 -26.71 -11.23 -2.08
CA ARG A 122 -27.45 -11.60 -0.86
C ARG A 122 -26.59 -11.58 0.40
N GLU A 123 -25.29 -11.62 0.25
CA GLU A 123 -24.31 -11.64 1.35
C GLU A 123 -23.54 -10.32 1.44
N SER A 124 -23.83 -9.37 0.56
CA SER A 124 -23.20 -8.05 0.63
C SER A 124 -23.69 -7.31 1.87
N ASN A 125 -22.77 -7.03 2.77
CA ASN A 125 -23.01 -6.25 3.97
C ASN A 125 -22.22 -4.95 3.89
N TYR A 126 -22.74 -3.90 4.53
CA TYR A 126 -21.98 -2.69 4.74
C TYR A 126 -20.78 -2.99 5.63
N VAL A 127 -19.59 -2.61 5.15
CA VAL A 127 -18.35 -2.75 5.91
C VAL A 127 -18.02 -1.40 6.55
N SER A 128 -17.84 -1.41 7.87
CA SER A 128 -17.45 -0.19 8.58
C SER A 128 -16.02 0.20 8.22
N MET A 129 -15.83 1.47 7.90
CA MET A 129 -14.51 2.09 7.66
C MET A 129 -14.10 3.03 8.80
N ALA A 130 -14.68 2.87 10.00
CA ALA A 130 -14.28 3.66 11.16
C ALA A 130 -12.82 3.37 11.56
N GLU A 131 -12.42 2.10 11.51
CA GLU A 131 -11.06 1.64 11.74
C GLU A 131 -10.61 0.80 10.52
N PRO A 132 -10.20 1.46 9.42
CA PRO A 132 -9.99 0.74 8.15
C PRO A 132 -8.68 -0.05 8.10
N PHE A 133 -7.69 0.34 8.92
CA PHE A 133 -6.40 -0.33 9.01
C PHE A 133 -6.33 -1.18 10.28
N SER A 134 -5.78 -2.39 10.17
CA SER A 134 -5.58 -3.26 11.31
C SER A 134 -4.58 -2.65 12.31
N GLU A 135 -5.04 -2.36 13.51
CA GLU A 135 -4.18 -1.82 14.58
C GLU A 135 -3.07 -2.79 14.96
N GLU A 136 -3.36 -4.08 15.00
CA GLU A 136 -2.36 -5.13 15.27
C GLU A 136 -1.22 -5.09 14.25
N LEU A 137 -1.55 -5.08 12.95
CA LEU A 137 -0.53 -5.03 11.88
C LEU A 137 0.26 -3.72 11.90
N ARG A 138 -0.42 -2.60 12.17
CA ARG A 138 0.22 -1.30 12.31
C ARG A 138 1.23 -1.31 13.47
N ASN A 139 0.84 -1.87 14.62
CA ASN A 139 1.72 -1.97 15.79
C ASN A 139 2.96 -2.82 15.49
N HIS A 140 2.85 -3.92 14.75
CA HIS A 140 4.01 -4.70 14.31
C HIS A 140 4.95 -3.91 13.38
N LEU A 141 4.41 -3.11 12.46
CA LEU A 141 5.23 -2.22 11.62
C LEU A 141 5.94 -1.14 12.44
N ILE A 142 5.26 -0.54 13.39
CA ILE A 142 5.80 0.49 14.29
C ILE A 142 6.89 -0.10 15.20
N GLU A 143 6.64 -1.25 15.82
CA GLU A 143 7.63 -1.96 16.63
C GLU A 143 8.87 -2.30 15.80
N SER A 144 8.67 -2.79 14.58
CA SER A 144 9.75 -3.05 13.65
C SER A 144 10.62 -1.82 13.40
N ALA A 145 10.01 -0.66 13.20
CA ALA A 145 10.73 0.59 12.98
C ALA A 145 11.55 0.99 14.21
N ILE A 146 10.95 0.91 15.40
CA ILE A 146 11.61 1.25 16.66
C ILE A 146 12.84 0.36 16.88
N VAL A 147 12.68 -0.95 16.75
CA VAL A 147 13.77 -1.92 16.95
C VAL A 147 14.91 -1.70 15.97
N GLN A 148 14.62 -1.22 14.77
CA GLN A 148 15.62 -1.01 13.72
C GLN A 148 16.14 0.43 13.65
N GLY A 149 15.69 1.33 14.54
CA GLY A 149 16.11 2.74 14.56
C GLY A 149 15.65 3.51 13.31
N ILE A 150 14.50 3.15 12.75
CA ILE A 150 13.93 3.81 11.57
C ILE A 150 12.98 4.91 12.04
N THR A 151 13.18 6.14 11.58
CA THR A 151 12.22 7.23 11.81
C THR A 151 10.90 6.91 11.13
N ILE A 152 9.82 6.88 11.91
CA ILE A 152 8.49 6.52 11.45
C ILE A 152 7.43 7.40 12.08
N HIS A 153 6.50 7.86 11.25
CA HIS A 153 5.26 8.49 11.69
C HIS A 153 4.22 7.39 11.93
N THR A 154 3.82 7.25 13.20
CA THR A 154 3.00 6.10 13.65
C THR A 154 1.52 6.23 13.33
N LYS A 155 1.09 7.39 12.86
CA LYS A 155 -0.28 7.70 12.43
C LYS A 155 -0.24 8.61 11.23
N GLY A 156 -1.29 8.55 10.43
CA GLY A 156 -1.48 9.51 9.35
C GLY A 156 -2.71 9.25 8.50
N ILE A 157 -3.38 10.32 8.15
CA ILE A 157 -4.50 10.32 7.22
C ILE A 157 -3.94 10.42 5.80
N VAL A 158 -4.13 9.39 4.98
CA VAL A 158 -3.74 9.43 3.58
C VAL A 158 -4.91 9.82 2.68
N ILE A 159 -4.69 10.77 1.78
CA ILE A 159 -5.60 11.02 0.66
C ILE A 159 -5.15 10.21 -0.53
N SER A 160 -6.05 9.44 -1.13
CA SER A 160 -5.80 8.79 -2.42
C SER A 160 -6.52 9.53 -3.53
N ILE A 161 -5.78 9.88 -4.58
CA ILE A 161 -6.30 10.56 -5.79
C ILE A 161 -6.02 9.73 -7.04
N ASP A 162 -6.78 9.96 -8.10
CA ASP A 162 -6.45 9.40 -9.41
C ASP A 162 -5.14 10.01 -9.94
N GLY A 163 -4.29 9.16 -10.47
CA GLY A 163 -3.03 9.61 -11.02
C GLY A 163 -2.92 9.33 -12.49
N LEU A 164 -2.09 9.94 -13.26
CA LEU A 164 -0.70 10.35 -13.38
C LEU A 164 -0.44 11.86 -13.12
N ARG A 165 -0.95 12.46 -12.11
CA ARG A 165 -0.65 13.84 -11.76
C ARG A 165 -0.47 13.97 -10.25
N SER A 166 0.30 14.95 -9.82
CA SER A 166 0.22 15.47 -8.46
C SER A 166 -1.04 16.35 -8.31
N SER A 167 -1.41 16.66 -7.08
CA SER A 167 -2.43 17.67 -6.80
C SER A 167 -2.01 19.06 -7.31
N SER A 168 -2.97 19.88 -7.66
CA SER A 168 -2.71 21.31 -7.81
C SER A 168 -2.43 21.93 -6.43
N ARG A 169 -1.84 23.12 -6.39
CA ARG A 169 -1.62 23.82 -5.12
C ARG A 169 -2.91 24.08 -4.35
N ALA A 170 -3.99 24.35 -5.05
CA ALA A 170 -5.30 24.56 -4.45
C ALA A 170 -5.84 23.28 -3.82
N GLU A 171 -5.76 22.14 -4.53
CA GLU A 171 -6.12 20.82 -3.99
C GLU A 171 -5.24 20.45 -2.79
N SER A 172 -3.94 20.62 -2.90
CA SER A 172 -3.01 20.32 -1.83
C SER A 172 -3.29 21.12 -0.55
N ASN A 173 -3.57 22.43 -0.68
CA ASN A 173 -3.96 23.27 0.45
C ASN A 173 -5.34 22.89 1.02
N LEU A 174 -6.28 22.45 0.20
CA LEU A 174 -7.58 21.94 0.63
C LEU A 174 -7.38 20.68 1.48
N TYR A 175 -6.57 19.72 1.02
CA TYR A 175 -6.29 18.49 1.73
C TYR A 175 -5.59 18.73 3.09
N ARG A 176 -4.67 19.69 3.13
CA ARG A 176 -4.06 20.15 4.39
C ARG A 176 -5.12 20.74 5.36
N SER A 177 -6.08 21.49 4.85
CA SER A 177 -7.16 22.04 5.68
C SER A 177 -8.05 20.95 6.29
N TRP A 178 -8.14 19.79 5.63
CA TRP A 178 -8.80 18.58 6.15
C TRP A 178 -7.91 17.76 7.11
N LYS A 179 -6.73 18.27 7.41
CA LYS A 179 -5.72 17.62 8.28
C LYS A 179 -5.22 16.27 7.73
N ALA A 180 -5.19 16.13 6.42
CA ALA A 180 -4.52 15.00 5.81
C ALA A 180 -2.99 15.14 5.94
N ASP A 181 -2.31 14.01 6.13
CA ASP A 181 -0.87 13.95 6.38
C ASP A 181 -0.07 13.60 5.13
N ALA A 182 -0.63 12.75 4.30
CA ALA A 182 0.02 12.29 3.09
C ALA A 182 -0.95 12.15 1.92
N ILE A 183 -0.40 12.12 0.71
CA ILE A 183 -1.15 11.89 -0.51
C ILE A 183 -0.51 10.78 -1.34
N ASN A 184 -1.33 9.87 -1.86
CA ASN A 184 -0.92 8.83 -2.79
C ASN A 184 -2.05 8.47 -3.78
N MET A 185 -1.95 7.32 -4.45
CA MET A 185 -2.91 6.94 -5.49
C MET A 185 -3.50 5.54 -5.28
N THR A 186 -3.06 4.79 -4.27
CA THR A 186 -3.28 3.34 -4.23
C THR A 186 -3.84 2.80 -2.92
N THR A 187 -3.70 3.54 -1.83
CA THR A 187 -4.05 3.03 -0.50
C THR A 187 -5.56 2.91 -0.29
N ALA A 188 -6.35 3.93 -0.65
CA ALA A 188 -7.81 3.85 -0.45
C ALA A 188 -8.45 2.68 -1.22
N PRO A 189 -8.18 2.48 -2.52
CA PRO A 189 -8.71 1.33 -3.24
C PRO A 189 -8.37 -0.01 -2.59
N GLU A 190 -7.15 -0.19 -2.11
CA GLU A 190 -6.72 -1.45 -1.50
C GLU A 190 -7.35 -1.70 -0.13
N VAL A 191 -7.33 -0.70 0.76
CA VAL A 191 -7.88 -0.87 2.11
C VAL A 191 -9.40 -1.08 2.09
N ILE A 192 -10.12 -0.43 1.19
CA ILE A 192 -11.56 -0.63 1.01
C ILE A 192 -11.84 -2.09 0.63
N LEU A 193 -11.17 -2.58 -0.41
CA LEU A 193 -11.36 -3.96 -0.90
C LEU A 193 -10.86 -5.02 0.09
N ALA A 194 -9.78 -4.76 0.84
CA ALA A 194 -9.30 -5.65 1.88
C ALA A 194 -10.36 -5.84 2.96
N ASN A 195 -10.95 -4.75 3.45
CA ASN A 195 -12.01 -4.79 4.45
C ASN A 195 -13.27 -5.48 3.90
N GLU A 196 -13.67 -5.19 2.66
CA GLU A 196 -14.80 -5.86 2.01
C GLU A 196 -14.61 -7.38 1.96
N LEU A 197 -13.39 -7.83 1.68
CA LEU A 197 -13.03 -9.25 1.63
C LEU A 197 -12.68 -9.86 3.00
N GLY A 198 -12.77 -9.10 4.09
CA GLY A 198 -12.45 -9.56 5.44
C GLY A 198 -10.98 -9.93 5.61
N MET A 199 -10.08 -9.17 5.00
CA MET A 199 -8.63 -9.28 5.18
C MET A 199 -8.13 -8.12 6.05
N ALA A 200 -7.30 -8.42 7.06
CA ALA A 200 -6.60 -7.41 7.83
C ALA A 200 -5.57 -6.70 6.93
N TYR A 201 -5.59 -5.37 6.92
CA TYR A 201 -4.74 -4.58 6.04
C TYR A 201 -3.97 -3.51 6.82
N ALA A 202 -2.69 -3.36 6.52
CA ALA A 202 -1.90 -2.20 6.93
C ALA A 202 -1.00 -1.73 5.78
N ALA A 203 -0.75 -0.43 5.73
CA ALA A 203 0.09 0.18 4.69
C ALA A 203 1.18 1.04 5.30
N VAL A 204 2.38 0.91 4.75
CA VAL A 204 3.53 1.76 5.04
C VAL A 204 3.98 2.46 3.77
N SER A 205 4.21 3.76 3.84
CA SER A 205 4.67 4.55 2.70
C SER A 205 5.96 5.30 3.00
N LEU A 206 6.85 5.36 2.00
CA LEU A 206 8.01 6.24 2.00
C LEU A 206 7.56 7.61 1.49
N CYS A 207 7.79 8.66 2.27
CA CYS A 207 7.64 10.02 1.79
C CYS A 207 8.76 10.33 0.79
N THR A 208 8.41 10.72 -0.44
CA THR A 208 9.40 11.00 -1.49
C THR A 208 9.52 12.48 -1.84
N ALA A 209 8.56 13.29 -1.45
CA ALA A 209 8.52 14.73 -1.69
C ALA A 209 7.45 15.39 -0.81
N TYR A 210 7.55 16.68 -0.64
CA TYR A 210 6.37 17.45 -0.25
C TYR A 210 5.41 17.58 -1.44
N ASP A 211 4.11 17.60 -1.17
CA ASP A 211 3.14 17.84 -2.23
C ASP A 211 3.09 19.32 -2.62
N SER A 212 2.29 19.68 -3.60
CA SER A 212 2.25 20.99 -4.28
C SER A 212 1.93 22.21 -3.41
N TRP A 213 1.63 22.04 -2.12
CA TRP A 213 1.39 23.13 -1.17
C TRP A 213 2.65 23.94 -0.86
N ARG A 214 3.82 23.31 -0.85
CA ARG A 214 5.07 23.94 -0.42
C ARG A 214 5.59 24.85 -1.53
N ILE A 215 5.63 26.14 -1.22
CA ILE A 215 6.08 27.16 -2.18
C ILE A 215 7.60 27.14 -2.29
N GLY A 216 8.11 27.22 -3.51
CA GLY A 216 9.57 27.26 -3.77
C GLY A 216 10.25 25.90 -3.78
N GLU A 217 9.54 24.82 -3.48
CA GLU A 217 10.09 23.49 -3.64
C GLU A 217 9.92 23.01 -5.07
N ILE A 218 11.00 22.55 -5.65
CA ILE A 218 10.99 21.92 -6.96
C ILE A 218 10.70 20.43 -6.70
N PRO A 219 9.61 19.88 -7.25
CA PRO A 219 9.37 18.45 -7.10
C PRO A 219 10.56 17.66 -7.64
N PRO A 220 11.05 16.65 -6.90
CA PRO A 220 12.14 15.82 -7.39
C PRO A 220 11.77 15.22 -8.75
N ASP A 221 12.75 15.16 -9.62
CA ASP A 221 12.55 14.52 -10.91
C ASP A 221 12.29 12.99 -10.76
N PRO A 222 11.84 12.29 -11.80
CA PRO A 222 11.59 10.86 -11.73
C PRO A 222 12.81 10.04 -11.30
N ASP A 223 14.03 10.42 -11.72
CA ASP A 223 15.25 9.67 -11.41
C ASP A 223 15.67 9.88 -9.94
N GLU A 224 15.51 11.09 -9.41
CA GLU A 224 15.72 11.39 -7.99
C GLU A 224 14.76 10.59 -7.10
N LYS A 225 13.48 10.49 -7.48
CA LYS A 225 12.51 9.66 -6.76
C LYS A 225 12.89 8.17 -6.80
N VAL A 226 13.31 7.68 -7.96
CA VAL A 226 13.77 6.29 -8.11
C VAL A 226 15.01 6.03 -7.24
N THR A 227 15.94 6.96 -7.19
CA THR A 227 17.14 6.87 -6.34
C THR A 227 16.75 6.79 -4.88
N LEU A 228 15.92 7.71 -4.39
CA LEU A 228 15.44 7.70 -3.01
C LEU A 228 14.73 6.40 -2.63
N VAL A 229 13.90 5.87 -3.53
CA VAL A 229 13.22 4.59 -3.33
C VAL A 229 14.22 3.43 -3.25
N LYS A 230 15.22 3.38 -4.13
CA LYS A 230 16.27 2.35 -4.11
C LYS A 230 17.10 2.39 -2.82
N GLU A 231 17.49 3.56 -2.37
CA GLU A 231 18.24 3.75 -1.12
C GLU A 231 17.45 3.27 0.10
N ASN A 232 16.13 3.39 0.07
CA ASN A 232 15.25 2.98 1.16
C ASN A 232 14.66 1.57 0.99
N HIS A 233 14.88 0.89 -0.13
CA HIS A 233 14.34 -0.43 -0.43
C HIS A 233 14.61 -1.44 0.71
N ASN A 234 15.86 -1.61 1.08
CA ASN A 234 16.25 -2.54 2.14
C ASN A 234 15.66 -2.17 3.51
N ARG A 235 15.47 -0.86 3.76
CA ARG A 235 14.88 -0.36 4.99
C ARG A 235 13.40 -0.75 5.09
N ILE A 236 12.65 -0.56 4.01
CA ILE A 236 11.24 -0.96 3.92
C ILE A 236 11.08 -2.48 3.97
N ASN A 237 11.90 -3.23 3.23
CA ASN A 237 11.87 -4.69 3.28
C ASN A 237 12.09 -5.21 4.70
N ARG A 238 13.06 -4.67 5.43
CA ARG A 238 13.30 -5.07 6.83
C ARG A 238 12.09 -4.79 7.74
N LEU A 239 11.38 -3.67 7.52
CA LEU A 239 10.15 -3.38 8.25
C LEU A 239 9.11 -4.48 8.05
N LEU A 240 8.85 -4.85 6.81
CA LEU A 240 7.86 -5.87 6.45
C LEU A 240 8.24 -7.25 6.96
N ILE A 241 9.52 -7.64 6.79
CA ILE A 241 10.04 -8.94 7.21
C ILE A 241 9.91 -9.11 8.73
N TYR A 242 10.27 -8.09 9.50
CA TYR A 242 10.14 -8.14 10.95
C TYR A 242 8.66 -8.22 11.38
N ALA A 243 7.80 -7.39 10.78
CA ALA A 243 6.37 -7.42 11.07
C ALA A 243 5.75 -8.80 10.76
N LEU A 244 6.08 -9.38 9.60
CA LEU A 244 5.62 -10.73 9.25
C LEU A 244 6.13 -11.81 10.22
N ARG A 245 7.36 -11.68 10.69
CA ARG A 245 7.90 -12.60 11.70
C ARG A 245 7.07 -12.56 12.98
N LYS A 246 6.75 -11.36 13.47
CA LYS A 246 5.93 -11.17 14.68
C LYS A 246 4.50 -11.71 14.56
N ILE A 247 3.93 -11.63 13.39
CA ILE A 247 2.59 -12.19 13.09
C ILE A 247 2.59 -13.72 13.15
N HIS A 248 3.74 -14.36 12.92
CA HIS A 248 3.85 -15.82 12.87
C HIS A 248 4.50 -16.45 14.12
N GLU A 249 4.98 -15.63 15.07
CA GLU A 249 5.38 -16.05 16.42
C GLU A 249 4.16 -16.24 17.32
#